data_e5dffca00dea744bb2988e819e6bbcc5
#
_entry.id   e5dffca00dea744bb2988e819e6bbcc5
#
_cell.length_a   1.000
_cell.length_b   1.000
_cell.length_c   1.000
_cell.angle_alpha   90.00
_cell.angle_beta   90.00
_cell.angle_gamma   90.00
#
_symmetry.space_group_name_H-M   'P 1'
#
loop_
_entity.id
_entity.type
_entity.pdbx_description
1 polymer ?
#
loop_
_entity_poly.entity_id
_entity_poly.type
_entity_poly.pdbx_seq_one_letter_code
_entity_poly.pdbx_strand_id
1 'polypeptide(L)'
;MKKIFVLLISLFLLVLPVYASTNTYSRTTTDLKVPKKIKYKSLREHNVLLTPSVNANEKIYDFAELLTEEEEKQLYDKVKEVIANTNLDLAIVTINTNVKDSTQEYADDFYDYNDFSIDGLAFVIDMQNRIFYISTAGKAMLYYDDYRIEYILSALDQEMYNHEYFNACNTLISQLTEYYNHGFSDNADKYVVIGTQIYRKTPYLLLSIIAVVSATIGTLILALRNKKIKLATNSNDYFDNKSFEITKDTKEFISSNTSRVYIPPADSGGGGSSGGGFHSGSSGASHGGGGHRF
;
A
#
# COMPACT_ATOMS: atom_id res chain seq x y z
N MET A 1 30.82 -36.08 10.58
CA MET A 1 30.27 -36.07 9.22
C MET A 1 28.79 -36.35 9.20
N LYS A 2 28.26 -37.45 9.80
CA LYS A 2 26.78 -37.73 9.78
C LYS A 2 25.89 -36.61 10.33
N LYS A 3 26.34 -35.89 11.38
CA LYS A 3 25.53 -34.78 11.98
C LYS A 3 25.49 -33.54 11.10
N ILE A 4 26.53 -33.25 10.31
CA ILE A 4 26.56 -32.14 9.35
C ILE A 4 25.65 -32.44 8.16
N PHE A 5 25.61 -33.72 7.74
CA PHE A 5 24.77 -34.17 6.63
C PHE A 5 23.27 -34.09 6.96
N VAL A 6 22.90 -34.43 8.19
CA VAL A 6 21.50 -34.28 8.68
C VAL A 6 21.11 -32.80 8.76
N LEU A 7 22.02 -31.92 9.16
CA LEU A 7 21.77 -30.46 9.22
C LEU A 7 21.58 -29.88 7.80
N LEU A 8 22.37 -30.33 6.83
CA LEU A 8 22.24 -29.92 5.42
C LEU A 8 20.94 -30.43 4.79
N ILE A 9 20.52 -31.66 5.11
CA ILE A 9 19.24 -32.21 4.62
C ILE A 9 18.06 -31.48 5.23
N SER A 10 18.09 -31.14 6.53
CA SER A 10 17.02 -30.35 7.16
C SER A 10 16.96 -28.93 6.59
N LEU A 11 18.09 -28.34 6.22
CA LEU A 11 18.15 -27.04 5.55
C LEU A 11 17.56 -27.09 4.14
N PHE A 12 17.84 -28.20 3.40
CA PHE A 12 17.32 -28.40 2.05
C PHE A 12 15.81 -28.64 2.04
N LEU A 13 15.26 -29.37 3.02
CA LEU A 13 13.84 -29.60 3.19
C LEU A 13 13.04 -28.34 3.61
N LEU A 14 13.67 -27.38 4.27
CA LEU A 14 13.07 -26.08 4.60
C LEU A 14 12.99 -25.13 3.40
N VAL A 15 13.82 -25.33 2.39
CA VAL A 15 13.86 -24.47 1.19
C VAL A 15 12.91 -24.96 0.10
N LEU A 16 12.61 -26.26 0.03
CA LEU A 16 11.75 -26.86 -1.01
C LEU A 16 10.31 -26.32 -1.04
N PRO A 17 9.61 -26.08 0.07
CA PRO A 17 8.26 -25.51 0.01
C PRO A 17 8.20 -24.05 -0.45
N VAL A 18 9.31 -23.32 -0.36
CA VAL A 18 9.37 -21.91 -0.81
C VAL A 18 9.42 -21.84 -2.35
N TYR A 19 10.05 -22.80 -3.02
CA TYR A 19 10.11 -22.86 -4.48
C TYR A 19 8.83 -23.41 -5.13
N ALA A 20 8.10 -24.28 -4.44
CA ALA A 20 6.86 -24.87 -4.95
C ALA A 20 5.67 -23.91 -4.92
N SER A 21 5.74 -22.85 -4.12
CA SER A 21 4.66 -21.85 -3.94
C SER A 21 4.64 -20.75 -5.00
N THR A 22 5.65 -20.64 -5.86
CA THR A 22 5.77 -19.49 -6.76
C THR A 22 5.09 -19.66 -8.13
N ASN A 23 4.50 -20.82 -8.45
CA ASN A 23 4.05 -21.08 -9.82
C ASN A 23 2.61 -21.58 -10.01
N THR A 24 1.73 -21.45 -9.03
CA THR A 24 0.33 -21.80 -9.25
C THR A 24 -0.62 -20.72 -8.73
N TYR A 25 -0.62 -19.55 -9.37
CA TYR A 25 -1.80 -18.72 -9.38
C TYR A 25 -2.65 -19.09 -10.59
N SER A 26 -3.34 -20.23 -10.47
CA SER A 26 -4.51 -20.50 -11.29
C SER A 26 -5.59 -19.53 -10.85
N ARG A 27 -5.88 -18.58 -11.70
CA ARG A 27 -6.94 -17.60 -11.56
C ARG A 27 -8.30 -18.32 -11.68
N THR A 28 -8.76 -18.92 -10.60
CA THR A 28 -10.17 -19.30 -10.48
C THR A 28 -10.94 -18.07 -10.04
N THR A 29 -11.60 -17.42 -10.99
CA THR A 29 -12.39 -16.20 -10.85
C THR A 29 -13.73 -16.43 -10.14
N THR A 30 -13.94 -17.53 -9.42
CA THR A 30 -15.26 -17.95 -8.99
C THR A 30 -15.62 -17.71 -7.53
N ASP A 31 -14.68 -17.28 -6.66
CA ASP A 31 -15.01 -17.15 -5.22
C ASP A 31 -14.46 -15.90 -4.51
N LEU A 32 -13.99 -14.91 -5.25
CA LEU A 32 -13.81 -13.59 -4.64
C LEU A 32 -15.20 -12.99 -4.42
N LYS A 33 -15.73 -13.11 -3.22
CA LYS A 33 -16.83 -12.25 -2.78
C LYS A 33 -16.30 -10.82 -2.88
N VAL A 34 -16.56 -10.20 -4.02
CA VAL A 34 -16.49 -8.73 -4.13
C VAL A 34 -17.20 -8.19 -2.91
N PRO A 35 -16.58 -7.35 -2.07
CA PRO A 35 -17.29 -6.72 -0.97
C PRO A 35 -18.58 -6.18 -1.55
N LYS A 36 -19.74 -6.59 -0.99
CA LYS A 36 -21.02 -6.07 -1.45
C LYS A 36 -20.88 -4.57 -1.39
N LYS A 37 -20.98 -3.88 -2.53
CA LYS A 37 -21.07 -2.42 -2.56
C LYS A 37 -21.93 -1.99 -1.39
N ILE A 38 -21.36 -1.20 -0.48
CA ILE A 38 -22.12 -0.70 0.65
C ILE A 38 -23.25 0.11 0.05
N LYS A 39 -24.49 -0.30 0.32
CA LYS A 39 -25.65 0.37 -0.30
C LYS A 39 -25.60 1.83 0.11
N TYR A 40 -25.64 2.71 -0.86
CA TYR A 40 -25.67 4.18 -0.76
C TYR A 40 -26.50 4.71 0.42
N LYS A 41 -27.60 4.03 0.75
CA LYS A 41 -28.52 4.37 1.84
C LYS A 41 -27.88 4.26 3.24
N SER A 42 -27.00 3.30 3.47
CA SER A 42 -26.38 3.09 4.80
C SER A 42 -25.30 4.12 5.10
N LEU A 43 -24.70 4.68 4.07
CA LEU A 43 -23.63 5.71 4.22
C LEU A 43 -24.21 7.11 4.39
N ARG A 44 -25.38 7.39 3.79
CA ARG A 44 -26.15 8.62 4.09
C ARG A 44 -26.51 8.74 5.57
N GLU A 45 -26.79 7.63 6.23
CA GLU A 45 -27.14 7.60 7.64
C GLU A 45 -25.93 7.93 8.56
N HIS A 46 -24.71 7.87 8.03
CA HIS A 46 -23.47 8.14 8.77
C HIS A 46 -22.77 9.45 8.35
N ASN A 47 -23.45 10.33 7.61
CA ASN A 47 -22.86 11.59 7.08
C ASN A 47 -21.60 11.39 6.21
N VAL A 48 -21.36 10.19 5.68
CA VAL A 48 -20.14 9.86 4.94
C VAL A 48 -20.22 10.29 3.47
N LEU A 49 -21.43 10.53 2.95
CA LEU A 49 -21.62 10.81 1.53
C LEU A 49 -22.07 12.22 1.26
N LEU A 50 -21.12 12.99 0.83
CA LEU A 50 -21.35 14.35 0.35
C LEU A 50 -20.97 14.52 -1.13
N THR A 51 -20.68 13.42 -1.83
CA THR A 51 -20.54 13.43 -3.29
C THR A 51 -21.91 13.20 -3.96
N PRO A 52 -22.21 13.86 -5.09
CA PRO A 52 -23.46 13.66 -5.79
C PRO A 52 -23.57 12.24 -6.32
N SER A 53 -24.81 11.71 -6.35
CA SER A 53 -25.09 10.46 -7.04
C SER A 53 -25.24 10.74 -8.52
N VAL A 54 -24.43 10.09 -9.34
CA VAL A 54 -24.40 10.28 -10.79
C VAL A 54 -24.60 8.96 -11.53
N ASN A 55 -24.91 9.07 -12.82
CA ASN A 55 -24.91 7.94 -13.73
C ASN A 55 -23.49 7.67 -14.22
N ALA A 56 -22.86 6.57 -13.79
CA ALA A 56 -21.49 6.22 -14.16
C ALA A 56 -21.20 6.14 -15.67
N ASN A 57 -22.22 6.16 -16.53
CA ASN A 57 -22.04 6.13 -17.97
C ASN A 57 -21.77 7.50 -18.60
N GLU A 58 -22.00 8.59 -17.88
CA GLU A 58 -21.83 9.96 -18.40
C GLU A 58 -20.37 10.36 -18.53
N LYS A 59 -19.52 9.91 -17.64
CA LYS A 59 -18.05 10.08 -17.64
C LYS A 59 -17.54 11.51 -17.46
N ILE A 60 -18.27 12.53 -17.93
CA ILE A 60 -17.96 13.96 -17.77
C ILE A 60 -19.00 14.57 -16.85
N TYR A 61 -18.56 15.15 -15.75
CA TYR A 61 -19.42 15.71 -14.70
C TYR A 61 -18.95 17.12 -14.38
N ASP A 62 -19.38 18.05 -15.22
CA ASP A 62 -18.96 19.46 -15.11
C ASP A 62 -19.86 20.27 -14.16
N PHE A 63 -19.80 19.97 -12.86
CA PHE A 63 -20.58 20.70 -11.86
C PHE A 63 -20.12 22.15 -11.62
N ALA A 64 -18.93 22.47 -12.07
CA ALA A 64 -18.35 23.81 -11.96
C ALA A 64 -18.59 24.67 -13.20
N GLU A 65 -19.24 24.12 -14.23
CA GLU A 65 -19.53 24.80 -15.50
C GLU A 65 -18.25 25.40 -16.14
N LEU A 66 -17.15 24.60 -16.15
CA LEU A 66 -15.85 25.00 -16.72
C LEU A 66 -15.73 24.70 -18.21
N LEU A 67 -16.62 23.85 -18.74
CA LEU A 67 -16.63 23.37 -20.10
C LEU A 67 -17.90 23.82 -20.80
N THR A 68 -17.83 23.93 -22.11
CA THR A 68 -19.01 24.10 -22.95
C THR A 68 -19.61 22.72 -23.26
N GLU A 69 -20.90 22.65 -23.60
CA GLU A 69 -21.60 21.42 -23.99
C GLU A 69 -20.88 20.68 -25.14
N GLU A 70 -20.26 21.42 -26.06
CA GLU A 70 -19.50 20.85 -27.17
C GLU A 70 -18.18 20.24 -26.71
N GLU A 71 -17.49 20.88 -25.75
CA GLU A 71 -16.27 20.37 -25.14
C GLU A 71 -16.53 19.14 -24.30
N GLU A 72 -17.61 19.13 -23.50
CA GLU A 72 -18.01 17.94 -22.75
C GLU A 72 -18.27 16.75 -23.66
N LYS A 73 -18.97 16.96 -24.77
CA LYS A 73 -19.23 15.92 -25.75
C LYS A 73 -17.94 15.39 -26.41
N GLN A 74 -17.03 16.27 -26.78
CA GLN A 74 -15.75 15.88 -27.36
C GLN A 74 -14.91 15.07 -26.34
N LEU A 75 -14.87 15.49 -25.08
CA LEU A 75 -14.19 14.76 -24.01
C LEU A 75 -14.85 13.41 -23.76
N TYR A 76 -16.19 13.35 -23.74
CA TYR A 76 -16.91 12.09 -23.57
C TYR A 76 -16.54 11.07 -24.64
N ASP A 77 -16.51 11.49 -25.92
CA ASP A 77 -16.15 10.59 -27.04
C ASP A 77 -14.72 10.06 -26.88
N LYS A 78 -13.76 10.91 -26.50
CA LYS A 78 -12.37 10.53 -26.25
C LYS A 78 -12.24 9.60 -25.02
N VAL A 79 -12.94 9.90 -23.94
CA VAL A 79 -12.94 9.05 -22.73
C VAL A 79 -13.49 7.67 -23.05
N LYS A 80 -14.56 7.58 -23.82
CA LYS A 80 -15.10 6.27 -24.28
C LYS A 80 -14.10 5.48 -25.11
N GLU A 81 -13.34 6.15 -25.99
CA GLU A 81 -12.29 5.52 -26.77
C GLU A 81 -11.18 4.97 -25.84
N VAL A 82 -10.74 5.75 -24.85
CA VAL A 82 -9.76 5.29 -23.87
C VAL A 82 -10.26 4.08 -23.12
N ILE A 83 -11.50 4.11 -22.61
CA ILE A 83 -12.10 2.99 -21.88
C ILE A 83 -12.14 1.73 -22.76
N ALA A 84 -12.54 1.88 -24.03
CA ALA A 84 -12.60 0.76 -24.96
C ALA A 84 -11.23 0.13 -25.24
N ASN A 85 -10.17 0.95 -25.30
CA ASN A 85 -8.81 0.52 -25.60
C ASN A 85 -8.08 -0.04 -24.37
N THR A 86 -8.40 0.44 -23.17
CA THR A 86 -7.63 0.13 -21.93
C THR A 86 -8.38 -0.81 -20.99
N ASN A 87 -9.70 -0.90 -21.07
CA ASN A 87 -10.59 -1.49 -20.06
C ASN A 87 -10.41 -0.85 -18.67
N LEU A 88 -9.89 0.37 -18.60
CA LEU A 88 -9.84 1.18 -17.39
C LEU A 88 -10.94 2.24 -17.49
N ASP A 89 -11.75 2.36 -16.47
CA ASP A 89 -12.78 3.40 -16.41
C ASP A 89 -12.16 4.77 -16.15
N LEU A 90 -12.76 5.82 -16.67
CA LEU A 90 -12.29 7.19 -16.49
C LEU A 90 -13.47 8.12 -16.27
N ALA A 91 -13.44 8.87 -15.16
CA ALA A 91 -14.37 9.95 -14.86
C ALA A 91 -13.63 11.29 -14.79
N ILE A 92 -14.15 12.32 -15.42
CA ILE A 92 -13.68 13.70 -15.31
C ILE A 92 -14.74 14.49 -14.58
N VAL A 93 -14.35 15.15 -13.50
CA VAL A 93 -15.25 15.84 -12.57
C VAL A 93 -14.75 17.23 -12.27
N THR A 94 -15.61 18.23 -12.38
CA THR A 94 -15.31 19.59 -11.91
C THR A 94 -16.27 19.97 -10.80
N ILE A 95 -15.79 20.66 -9.76
CA ILE A 95 -16.62 21.07 -8.62
C ILE A 95 -16.30 22.48 -8.18
N ASN A 96 -17.36 23.23 -7.79
CA ASN A 96 -17.24 24.57 -7.17
C ASN A 96 -17.28 24.52 -5.65
N THR A 97 -17.76 23.44 -5.07
CA THR A 97 -17.90 23.28 -3.62
C THR A 97 -17.44 21.90 -3.22
N ASN A 98 -16.43 21.83 -2.39
CA ASN A 98 -15.96 20.59 -1.80
C ASN A 98 -16.43 20.53 -0.33
N VAL A 99 -17.27 19.55 -0.04
CA VAL A 99 -17.83 19.30 1.28
C VAL A 99 -17.06 18.27 2.09
N LYS A 100 -15.97 17.76 1.50
CA LYS A 100 -15.01 16.84 2.13
C LYS A 100 -13.82 17.60 2.69
N ASP A 101 -13.05 16.95 3.55
CA ASP A 101 -11.87 17.52 4.16
C ASP A 101 -10.74 17.76 3.15
N SER A 102 -10.73 16.99 2.06
CA SER A 102 -9.73 17.12 1.00
C SER A 102 -10.29 16.79 -0.39
N THR A 103 -9.63 17.29 -1.44
CA THR A 103 -9.94 16.93 -2.84
C THR A 103 -9.66 15.45 -3.10
N GLN A 104 -8.67 14.86 -2.44
CA GLN A 104 -8.39 13.44 -2.48
C GLN A 104 -9.59 12.63 -2.00
N GLU A 105 -10.09 12.91 -0.78
CA GLU A 105 -11.24 12.20 -0.22
C GLU A 105 -12.49 12.33 -1.09
N TYR A 106 -12.68 13.52 -1.69
CA TYR A 106 -13.76 13.71 -2.64
C TYR A 106 -13.61 12.82 -3.87
N ALA A 107 -12.42 12.76 -4.47
CA ALA A 107 -12.16 11.98 -5.67
C ALA A 107 -12.33 10.47 -5.44
N ASP A 108 -11.83 9.97 -4.31
CA ASP A 108 -11.97 8.57 -3.91
C ASP A 108 -13.44 8.19 -3.72
N ASP A 109 -14.16 8.98 -2.92
CA ASP A 109 -15.57 8.74 -2.64
C ASP A 109 -16.44 8.87 -3.89
N PHE A 110 -16.15 9.83 -4.76
CA PHE A 110 -16.87 10.00 -6.02
C PHE A 110 -16.76 8.74 -6.88
N TYR A 111 -15.56 8.18 -6.97
CA TYR A 111 -15.33 6.98 -7.75
C TYR A 111 -15.98 5.74 -7.12
N ASP A 112 -15.82 5.56 -5.81
CA ASP A 112 -16.25 4.35 -5.11
C ASP A 112 -17.77 4.23 -4.98
N TYR A 113 -18.48 5.35 -4.86
CA TYR A 113 -19.91 5.33 -4.57
C TYR A 113 -20.83 5.55 -5.77
N ASN A 114 -20.29 5.71 -6.97
CA ASN A 114 -21.06 6.02 -8.17
C ASN A 114 -21.06 4.92 -9.25
N ASP A 115 -20.94 3.66 -8.88
CA ASP A 115 -21.06 2.51 -9.78
C ASP A 115 -20.06 2.46 -10.96
N PHE A 116 -18.92 3.10 -10.84
CA PHE A 116 -17.81 2.96 -11.78
C PHE A 116 -17.21 1.55 -11.74
N SER A 117 -16.40 1.21 -12.76
CA SER A 117 -15.65 -0.04 -12.78
C SER A 117 -14.69 -0.15 -11.59
N ILE A 118 -14.38 -1.38 -11.17
CA ILE A 118 -13.36 -1.62 -10.12
C ILE A 118 -11.98 -1.10 -10.56
N ASP A 119 -11.71 -1.17 -11.87
CA ASP A 119 -10.44 -0.78 -12.47
C ASP A 119 -10.59 0.56 -13.19
N GLY A 120 -9.98 1.62 -12.71
CA GLY A 120 -10.05 2.92 -13.37
C GLY A 120 -9.59 4.09 -12.52
N LEU A 121 -10.01 5.28 -12.88
CA LEU A 121 -9.58 6.51 -12.22
C LEU A 121 -10.61 7.64 -12.32
N ALA A 122 -10.57 8.57 -11.36
CA ALA A 122 -11.26 9.84 -11.40
C ALA A 122 -10.24 10.98 -11.46
N PHE A 123 -10.48 11.93 -12.36
CA PHE A 123 -9.79 13.21 -12.38
C PHE A 123 -10.75 14.30 -11.88
N VAL A 124 -10.40 14.97 -10.81
CA VAL A 124 -11.23 15.99 -10.16
C VAL A 124 -10.57 17.34 -10.25
N ILE A 125 -11.29 18.35 -10.74
CA ILE A 125 -10.89 19.77 -10.70
C ILE A 125 -11.72 20.44 -9.62
N ASP A 126 -11.10 20.77 -8.50
CA ASP A 126 -11.71 21.41 -7.33
C ASP A 126 -11.43 22.91 -7.35
N MET A 127 -12.42 23.69 -7.75
CA MET A 127 -12.32 25.14 -7.87
C MET A 127 -12.31 25.84 -6.50
N GLN A 128 -12.90 25.21 -5.48
CA GLN A 128 -12.90 25.76 -4.12
C GLN A 128 -11.48 25.75 -3.53
N ASN A 129 -10.80 24.62 -3.65
CA ASN A 129 -9.48 24.42 -3.06
C ASN A 129 -8.33 24.78 -4.04
N ARG A 130 -8.68 25.06 -5.30
CA ARG A 130 -7.72 25.29 -6.39
C ARG A 130 -6.73 24.12 -6.52
N ILE A 131 -7.28 22.90 -6.53
CA ILE A 131 -6.54 21.64 -6.64
C ILE A 131 -7.15 20.84 -7.76
N PHE A 132 -6.32 20.23 -8.60
CA PHE A 132 -6.72 19.13 -9.46
C PHE A 132 -6.05 17.85 -9.00
N TYR A 133 -6.80 16.76 -9.02
CA TYR A 133 -6.40 15.51 -8.38
C TYR A 133 -6.77 14.31 -9.26
N ILE A 134 -5.86 13.33 -9.31
CA ILE A 134 -6.13 12.02 -9.91
C ILE A 134 -6.23 11.00 -8.78
N SER A 135 -7.37 10.30 -8.69
CA SER A 135 -7.55 9.12 -7.86
C SER A 135 -7.58 7.88 -8.73
N THR A 136 -6.83 6.85 -8.41
CA THR A 136 -6.76 5.59 -9.16
C THR A 136 -7.26 4.43 -8.33
N ALA A 137 -7.99 3.50 -8.97
CA ALA A 137 -8.57 2.32 -8.34
C ALA A 137 -8.22 1.04 -9.13
N GLY A 138 -8.13 -0.07 -8.42
CA GLY A 138 -7.90 -1.39 -9.02
C GLY A 138 -6.61 -1.46 -9.84
N LYS A 139 -6.70 -1.97 -11.07
CA LYS A 139 -5.52 -2.12 -11.94
C LYS A 139 -4.92 -0.80 -12.38
N ALA A 140 -5.68 0.30 -12.39
CA ALA A 140 -5.13 1.60 -12.75
C ALA A 140 -3.94 1.97 -11.85
N MET A 141 -3.95 1.57 -10.57
CA MET A 141 -2.82 1.76 -9.64
C MET A 141 -1.51 1.11 -10.10
N LEU A 142 -1.57 0.07 -10.95
CA LEU A 142 -0.39 -0.60 -11.47
C LEU A 142 0.17 0.08 -12.72
N TYR A 143 -0.68 0.76 -13.48
CA TYR A 143 -0.28 1.56 -14.65
C TYR A 143 0.21 2.94 -14.25
N TYR A 144 -0.47 3.58 -13.29
CA TYR A 144 -0.30 4.97 -12.88
C TYR A 144 0.15 4.98 -11.41
N ASP A 145 1.45 4.74 -11.18
CA ASP A 145 2.06 4.91 -9.88
C ASP A 145 2.32 6.40 -9.60
N ASP A 146 2.74 6.71 -8.38
CA ASP A 146 2.97 8.08 -7.91
C ASP A 146 3.85 8.89 -8.85
N TYR A 147 4.89 8.25 -9.40
CA TYR A 147 5.84 8.89 -10.29
C TYR A 147 5.16 9.30 -11.62
N ARG A 148 4.39 8.40 -12.22
CA ARG A 148 3.67 8.70 -13.46
C ARG A 148 2.56 9.71 -13.24
N ILE A 149 1.84 9.62 -12.10
CA ILE A 149 0.81 10.60 -11.73
C ILE A 149 1.42 12.00 -11.61
N GLU A 150 2.55 12.12 -10.92
CA GLU A 150 3.26 13.41 -10.78
C GLU A 150 3.66 14.00 -12.15
N TYR A 151 4.14 13.17 -13.07
CA TYR A 151 4.44 13.63 -14.44
C TYR A 151 3.19 14.06 -15.21
N ILE A 152 2.10 13.31 -15.09
CA ILE A 152 0.82 13.66 -15.73
C ILE A 152 0.34 15.00 -15.18
N LEU A 153 0.30 15.17 -13.86
CA LEU A 153 -0.16 16.41 -13.23
C LEU A 153 0.72 17.59 -13.65
N SER A 154 2.05 17.42 -13.64
CA SER A 154 2.98 18.46 -14.08
C SER A 154 2.78 18.88 -15.54
N ALA A 155 2.35 17.96 -16.42
CA ALA A 155 2.02 18.27 -17.79
C ALA A 155 0.77 19.15 -17.93
N LEU A 156 -0.14 19.10 -16.94
CA LEU A 156 -1.37 19.89 -16.90
C LEU A 156 -1.21 21.27 -16.25
N ASP A 157 -0.13 21.48 -15.47
CA ASP A 157 0.03 22.68 -14.63
C ASP A 157 -0.18 24.00 -15.40
N GLN A 158 0.43 24.13 -16.58
CA GLN A 158 0.35 25.36 -17.37
C GLN A 158 -1.06 25.64 -17.87
N GLU A 159 -1.75 24.61 -18.36
CA GLU A 159 -3.11 24.71 -18.88
C GLU A 159 -4.10 25.01 -17.75
N MET A 160 -3.94 24.35 -16.59
CA MET A 160 -4.73 24.60 -15.40
C MET A 160 -4.53 26.02 -14.86
N TYR A 161 -3.28 26.49 -14.82
CA TYR A 161 -2.96 27.86 -14.42
C TYR A 161 -3.59 28.91 -15.35
N ASN A 162 -3.60 28.62 -16.65
CA ASN A 162 -4.20 29.48 -17.67
C ASN A 162 -5.74 29.38 -17.76
N HIS A 163 -6.37 28.53 -16.95
CA HIS A 163 -7.80 28.23 -17.01
C HIS A 163 -8.24 27.57 -18.33
N GLU A 164 -7.35 26.86 -18.99
CA GLU A 164 -7.60 26.12 -20.22
C GLU A 164 -8.05 24.69 -19.93
N TYR A 165 -9.17 24.55 -19.22
CA TYR A 165 -9.62 23.27 -18.64
C TYR A 165 -9.89 22.18 -19.69
N PHE A 166 -10.43 22.54 -20.85
CA PHE A 166 -10.61 21.60 -21.95
C PHE A 166 -9.28 21.06 -22.47
N ASN A 167 -8.27 21.93 -22.63
CA ASN A 167 -6.94 21.52 -23.04
C ASN A 167 -6.31 20.62 -21.99
N ALA A 168 -6.38 20.96 -20.72
CA ALA A 168 -5.89 20.16 -19.61
C ALA A 168 -6.50 18.73 -19.61
N CYS A 169 -7.82 18.63 -19.82
CA CYS A 169 -8.48 17.32 -19.96
C CYS A 169 -7.97 16.55 -21.18
N ASN A 170 -7.70 17.21 -22.31
CA ASN A 170 -7.14 16.54 -23.48
C ASN A 170 -5.70 16.07 -23.24
N THR A 171 -4.88 16.87 -22.59
CA THR A 171 -3.51 16.51 -22.19
C THR A 171 -3.54 15.32 -21.21
N LEU A 172 -4.44 15.34 -20.23
CA LEU A 172 -4.66 14.21 -19.33
C LEU A 172 -4.93 12.92 -20.12
N ILE A 173 -5.93 12.92 -21.00
CA ILE A 173 -6.32 11.75 -21.81
C ILE A 173 -5.13 11.23 -22.64
N SER A 174 -4.37 12.14 -23.23
CA SER A 174 -3.17 11.79 -24.01
C SER A 174 -2.11 11.13 -23.16
N GLN A 175 -1.78 11.72 -21.99
CA GLN A 175 -0.78 11.18 -21.07
C GLN A 175 -1.21 9.83 -20.47
N LEU A 176 -2.48 9.68 -20.10
CA LEU A 176 -3.01 8.40 -19.62
C LEU A 176 -2.87 7.31 -20.68
N THR A 177 -3.18 7.62 -21.94
CA THR A 177 -3.06 6.67 -23.05
C THR A 177 -1.60 6.30 -23.31
N GLU A 178 -0.71 7.27 -23.27
CA GLU A 178 0.73 7.06 -23.45
C GLU A 178 1.29 6.11 -22.38
N TYR A 179 1.07 6.41 -21.10
CA TYR A 179 1.55 5.57 -20.01
C TYR A 179 0.90 4.18 -20.00
N TYR A 180 -0.37 4.06 -20.38
CA TYR A 180 -0.99 2.76 -20.56
C TYR A 180 -0.27 1.91 -21.60
N ASN A 181 0.07 2.50 -22.75
CA ASN A 181 0.78 1.83 -23.84
C ASN A 181 2.22 1.44 -23.45
N HIS A 182 2.85 2.17 -22.54
CA HIS A 182 4.13 1.78 -21.94
C HIS A 182 4.01 0.55 -21.02
N GLY A 183 2.79 0.14 -20.67
CA GLY A 183 2.53 -0.99 -19.77
C GLY A 183 2.61 -0.61 -18.31
N PHE A 184 2.67 -1.62 -17.44
CA PHE A 184 2.75 -1.41 -15.99
C PHE A 184 3.96 -0.57 -15.61
N SER A 185 3.82 0.21 -14.52
CA SER A 185 4.93 0.97 -13.97
C SER A 185 6.04 0.05 -13.45
N ASP A 186 7.25 0.57 -13.32
CA ASP A 186 8.44 -0.19 -12.86
C ASP A 186 8.26 -0.79 -11.44
N ASN A 187 7.33 -0.24 -10.67
CA ASN A 187 7.02 -0.71 -9.33
C ASN A 187 5.86 -1.72 -9.25
N ALA A 188 5.16 -1.93 -10.36
CA ALA A 188 3.96 -2.78 -10.37
C ALA A 188 4.23 -4.24 -9.99
N ASP A 189 5.45 -4.75 -10.27
CA ASP A 189 5.86 -6.10 -9.90
C ASP A 189 5.89 -6.34 -8.38
N LYS A 190 5.99 -5.26 -7.59
CA LYS A 190 5.98 -5.29 -6.12
C LYS A 190 4.60 -5.45 -5.52
N TYR A 191 3.56 -5.29 -6.32
CA TYR A 191 2.17 -5.28 -5.86
C TYR A 191 1.31 -6.32 -6.57
N VAL A 192 0.17 -6.64 -5.97
CA VAL A 192 -0.92 -7.41 -6.55
C VAL A 192 -2.24 -6.75 -6.18
N VAL A 193 -3.12 -6.60 -7.16
CA VAL A 193 -4.49 -6.10 -6.97
C VAL A 193 -5.43 -7.29 -6.89
N ILE A 194 -6.25 -7.34 -5.83
CA ILE A 194 -7.26 -8.37 -5.61
C ILE A 194 -8.58 -7.65 -5.30
N GLY A 195 -9.51 -7.64 -6.27
CA GLY A 195 -10.72 -6.84 -6.19
C GLY A 195 -10.40 -5.35 -6.12
N THR A 196 -10.86 -4.67 -5.07
CA THR A 196 -10.60 -3.25 -4.81
C THR A 196 -9.38 -2.99 -3.90
N GLN A 197 -8.60 -4.03 -3.58
CA GLN A 197 -7.49 -3.91 -2.64
C GLN A 197 -6.15 -4.15 -3.33
N ILE A 198 -5.16 -3.34 -2.98
CA ILE A 198 -3.77 -3.52 -3.40
C ILE A 198 -2.94 -4.09 -2.24
N TYR A 199 -2.16 -5.11 -2.55
CA TYR A 199 -1.28 -5.77 -1.59
C TYR A 199 0.16 -5.74 -2.07
N ARG A 200 1.08 -5.41 -1.18
CA ARG A 200 2.51 -5.54 -1.47
C ARG A 200 2.90 -7.02 -1.45
N LYS A 201 3.53 -7.49 -2.51
CA LYS A 201 4.08 -8.86 -2.54
C LYS A 201 5.13 -9.01 -1.45
N THR A 202 4.96 -10.03 -0.61
CA THR A 202 5.92 -10.31 0.46
C THR A 202 7.22 -10.84 -0.13
N PRO A 203 8.39 -10.28 0.21
CA PRO A 203 9.67 -10.75 -0.30
C PRO A 203 10.09 -12.05 0.40
N TYR A 204 9.42 -13.17 0.05
CA TYR A 204 9.65 -14.48 0.68
C TYR A 204 11.11 -14.94 0.65
N LEU A 205 11.84 -14.59 -0.42
CA LEU A 205 13.26 -14.91 -0.53
C LEU A 205 14.07 -14.21 0.57
N LEU A 206 13.83 -12.94 0.82
CA LEU A 206 14.49 -12.19 1.90
C LEU A 206 14.14 -12.77 3.27
N LEU A 207 12.85 -13.06 3.50
CA LEU A 207 12.39 -13.66 4.75
C LEU A 207 13.01 -15.04 4.99
N SER A 208 13.15 -15.86 3.95
CA SER A 208 13.79 -17.18 4.05
C SER A 208 15.27 -17.06 4.40
N ILE A 209 16.00 -16.11 3.82
CA ILE A 209 17.40 -15.85 4.15
C ILE A 209 17.53 -15.43 5.63
N ILE A 210 16.68 -14.50 6.09
CA ILE A 210 16.69 -14.05 7.50
C ILE A 210 16.40 -15.23 8.45
N ALA A 211 15.43 -16.09 8.10
CA ALA A 211 15.09 -17.27 8.90
C ALA A 211 16.28 -18.25 8.99
N VAL A 212 16.96 -18.52 7.89
CA VAL A 212 18.13 -19.41 7.85
C VAL A 212 19.29 -18.83 8.66
N VAL A 213 19.58 -17.53 8.51
CA VAL A 213 20.65 -16.86 9.27
C VAL A 213 20.34 -16.88 10.77
N SER A 214 19.12 -16.58 11.18
CA SER A 214 18.74 -16.61 12.60
C SER A 214 18.81 -18.02 13.20
N ALA A 215 18.38 -19.04 12.45
CA ALA A 215 18.49 -20.43 12.88
C ALA A 215 19.94 -20.88 13.03
N THR A 216 20.82 -20.49 12.09
CA THR A 216 22.26 -20.83 12.17
C THR A 216 22.95 -20.14 13.35
N ILE A 217 22.65 -18.87 13.60
CA ILE A 217 23.16 -18.14 14.78
C ILE A 217 22.67 -18.81 16.06
N GLY A 218 21.38 -19.14 16.17
CA GLY A 218 20.81 -19.81 17.32
C GLY A 218 21.48 -21.16 17.61
N THR A 219 21.66 -21.99 16.58
CA THR A 219 22.35 -23.30 16.73
C THR A 219 23.80 -23.15 17.10
N LEU A 220 24.51 -22.12 16.59
CA LEU A 220 25.89 -21.83 16.95
C LEU A 220 26.01 -21.44 18.43
N ILE A 221 25.12 -20.55 18.91
CA ILE A 221 25.09 -20.14 20.32
C ILE A 221 24.82 -21.36 21.22
N LEU A 222 23.89 -22.22 20.88
CA LEU A 222 23.61 -23.44 21.65
C LEU A 222 24.79 -24.40 21.63
N ALA A 223 25.47 -24.57 20.50
CA ALA A 223 26.65 -25.41 20.36
C ALA A 223 27.84 -24.87 21.22
N LEU A 224 28.02 -23.55 21.25
CA LEU A 224 29.07 -22.91 22.07
C LEU A 224 28.78 -22.99 23.58
N ARG A 225 27.48 -22.87 23.96
CA ARG A 225 27.04 -23.02 25.37
C ARG A 225 27.12 -24.48 25.84
N ASN A 226 26.90 -25.43 24.92
CA ASN A 226 26.95 -26.87 25.23
C ASN A 226 28.39 -27.41 25.14
N LYS A 227 29.36 -26.67 25.72
CA LYS A 227 30.68 -27.22 25.91
C LYS A 227 30.54 -28.48 26.76
N LYS A 228 30.98 -29.62 26.23
CA LYS A 228 30.97 -30.88 26.96
C LYS A 228 31.61 -30.64 28.33
N ILE A 229 30.81 -30.84 29.37
CA ILE A 229 31.36 -30.98 30.71
C ILE A 229 32.34 -32.12 30.59
N LYS A 230 33.64 -31.83 30.79
CA LYS A 230 34.63 -32.90 30.90
C LYS A 230 34.21 -33.72 32.10
N LEU A 231 33.71 -34.92 31.84
CA LEU A 231 33.53 -35.87 32.93
C LEU A 231 34.87 -36.06 33.58
N ALA A 232 34.94 -35.79 34.87
CA ALA A 232 36.14 -36.07 35.65
C ALA A 232 36.46 -37.56 35.54
N THR A 233 37.62 -37.86 35.08
CA THR A 233 38.08 -39.23 34.85
C THR A 233 38.90 -39.77 36.02
N ASN A 234 39.25 -38.89 36.98
CA ASN A 234 40.02 -39.24 38.15
C ASN A 234 39.31 -38.74 39.41
N SER A 235 39.41 -39.47 40.52
CA SER A 235 38.87 -39.08 41.83
C SER A 235 39.40 -37.72 42.30
N ASN A 236 40.64 -37.36 41.94
CA ASN A 236 41.23 -36.05 42.21
C ASN A 236 40.55 -34.86 41.50
N ASP A 237 39.80 -35.12 40.43
CA ASP A 237 39.07 -34.06 39.72
C ASP A 237 37.82 -33.58 40.50
N TYR A 238 37.45 -34.33 41.55
CA TYR A 238 36.34 -34.01 42.47
C TYR A 238 36.81 -33.44 43.80
N PHE A 239 38.15 -33.40 44.03
CA PHE A 239 38.71 -32.95 45.27
C PHE A 239 39.32 -31.58 45.11
N ASP A 240 38.63 -30.55 45.59
CA ASP A 240 39.20 -29.21 45.69
C ASP A 240 39.86 -29.06 47.07
N ASN A 241 41.17 -29.12 47.09
CA ASN A 241 42.01 -28.98 48.31
C ASN A 241 41.89 -27.58 48.96
N LYS A 242 41.09 -26.68 48.42
CA LYS A 242 40.89 -25.32 48.93
C LYS A 242 39.45 -25.04 49.39
N SER A 243 38.58 -26.03 49.29
CA SER A 243 37.19 -25.80 49.62
C SER A 243 36.85 -26.22 51.02
N PHE A 244 37.21 -25.51 51.99
CA PHE A 244 36.44 -25.34 53.24
C PHE A 244 37.20 -24.53 54.26
N GLU A 245 37.13 -23.23 54.16
CA GLU A 245 37.27 -22.38 55.34
C GLU A 245 36.12 -21.36 55.31
N ILE A 246 34.97 -21.75 55.92
CA ILE A 246 33.91 -20.80 56.21
C ILE A 246 34.23 -20.10 57.50
N THR A 247 34.79 -18.91 57.40
CA THR A 247 35.16 -18.14 58.60
C THR A 247 34.06 -17.18 59.05
N LYS A 248 33.12 -16.78 58.18
CA LYS A 248 31.92 -16.00 58.59
C LYS A 248 30.93 -15.82 57.43
N ASP A 249 29.68 -16.22 57.61
CA ASP A 249 28.57 -15.89 56.69
C ASP A 249 27.72 -14.77 57.32
N THR A 250 27.81 -13.56 56.76
CA THR A 250 26.92 -12.45 57.12
C THR A 250 26.20 -12.01 55.86
N LYS A 251 24.88 -12.25 55.84
CA LYS A 251 23.99 -11.72 54.79
C LYS A 251 23.54 -10.33 55.20
N GLU A 252 24.06 -9.32 54.51
CA GLU A 252 23.60 -7.95 54.66
C GLU A 252 22.84 -7.55 53.39
N PHE A 253 21.57 -7.16 53.56
CA PHE A 253 20.70 -6.72 52.45
C PHE A 253 21.08 -5.29 52.14
N ILE A 254 21.73 -5.09 50.96
CA ILE A 254 21.99 -3.77 50.39
C ILE A 254 20.88 -3.45 49.41
N SER A 255 20.11 -2.44 49.68
CA SER A 255 18.89 -2.01 49.01
C SER A 255 18.94 -2.08 47.47
N SER A 256 17.88 -2.59 46.86
CA SER A 256 17.67 -2.49 45.40
C SER A 256 16.93 -1.16 45.08
N ASN A 257 17.53 -0.33 44.24
CA ASN A 257 16.92 0.88 43.76
C ASN A 257 16.38 0.63 42.33
N THR A 258 15.05 0.66 42.18
CA THR A 258 14.39 0.50 40.86
C THR A 258 13.98 1.89 40.38
N SER A 259 14.67 2.44 39.40
CA SER A 259 14.23 3.65 38.71
C SER A 259 13.29 3.28 37.55
N ARG A 260 12.10 3.84 37.55
CA ARG A 260 11.18 3.78 36.39
C ARG A 260 11.40 5.04 35.56
N VAL A 261 11.83 4.85 34.31
CA VAL A 261 11.85 5.91 33.31
C VAL A 261 10.51 5.83 32.56
N TYR A 262 9.74 6.90 32.67
CA TYR A 262 8.54 7.08 31.86
C TYR A 262 8.97 7.47 30.44
N ILE A 263 8.67 6.61 29.46
CA ILE A 263 8.80 6.93 28.04
C ILE A 263 7.42 7.39 27.57
N PRO A 264 7.22 8.68 27.26
CA PRO A 264 5.95 9.11 26.70
C PRO A 264 5.73 8.46 25.35
N PRO A 265 4.48 8.09 24.97
CA PRO A 265 4.17 7.62 23.64
C PRO A 265 4.55 8.70 22.62
N ALA A 266 5.18 8.26 21.52
CA ALA A 266 5.51 9.14 20.42
C ALA A 266 4.22 9.75 19.87
N ASP A 267 4.14 11.07 19.90
CA ASP A 267 3.05 11.85 19.31
C ASP A 267 3.14 11.62 17.79
N SER A 268 2.18 10.87 17.24
CA SER A 268 2.04 10.71 15.80
C SER A 268 1.37 11.98 15.27
N GLY A 269 2.16 13.04 15.17
CA GLY A 269 1.77 14.24 14.44
C GLY A 269 1.59 13.86 12.97
N GLY A 270 0.33 13.74 12.54
CA GLY A 270 -0.04 13.61 11.15
C GLY A 270 0.33 14.86 10.38
N GLY A 271 1.56 14.92 9.89
CA GLY A 271 1.96 15.84 8.84
C GLY A 271 1.44 15.29 7.53
N GLY A 272 0.39 15.89 6.97
CA GLY A 272 -0.05 15.61 5.62
C GLY A 272 1.04 15.96 4.63
N SER A 273 1.86 14.99 4.30
CA SER A 273 2.71 15.04 3.11
C SER A 273 1.82 14.67 1.94
N SER A 274 1.67 15.58 0.98
CA SER A 274 1.11 15.31 -0.34
C SER A 274 2.11 14.50 -1.17
N GLY A 275 2.55 13.39 -0.64
CA GLY A 275 3.37 12.42 -1.32
C GLY A 275 2.48 11.29 -1.76
N GLY A 276 2.40 11.08 -3.06
CA GLY A 276 1.64 10.01 -3.64
C GLY A 276 2.01 8.67 -3.03
N GLY A 277 1.04 7.88 -2.71
CA GLY A 277 1.13 6.52 -2.17
C GLY A 277 -0.24 5.88 -2.22
N PHE A 278 -0.25 4.55 -2.13
CA PHE A 278 -1.54 3.88 -1.99
C PHE A 278 -2.13 4.17 -0.62
N HIS A 279 -3.41 4.53 -0.59
CA HIS A 279 -4.17 4.83 0.60
C HIS A 279 -5.53 4.11 0.56
N SER A 280 -6.23 4.08 1.68
CA SER A 280 -7.58 3.55 1.74
C SER A 280 -8.57 4.69 1.69
N GLY A 281 -9.53 4.61 0.77
CA GLY A 281 -10.70 5.46 0.74
C GLY A 281 -11.67 5.16 1.89
N SER A 282 -12.70 5.98 2.04
CA SER A 282 -13.72 5.81 3.09
C SER A 282 -14.55 4.53 2.91
N SER A 283 -14.62 4.02 1.69
CA SER A 283 -15.24 2.73 1.34
C SER A 283 -14.43 1.52 1.82
N GLY A 284 -13.17 1.73 2.21
CA GLY A 284 -12.20 0.67 2.47
C GLY A 284 -11.50 0.16 1.22
N ALA A 285 -11.80 0.67 0.03
CA ALA A 285 -11.03 0.38 -1.18
C ALA A 285 -9.65 1.05 -1.13
N SER A 286 -8.68 0.46 -1.85
CA SER A 286 -7.36 1.05 -2.00
C SER A 286 -7.32 1.96 -3.22
N HIS A 287 -6.74 3.12 -3.06
CA HIS A 287 -6.50 4.11 -4.10
C HIS A 287 -5.03 4.48 -4.19
N GLY A 288 -4.59 4.87 -5.37
CA GLY A 288 -3.41 5.69 -5.57
C GLY A 288 -3.85 7.06 -6.02
N GLY A 289 -2.98 8.02 -6.03
CA GLY A 289 -3.34 9.33 -6.53
C GLY A 289 -2.36 10.41 -6.15
N GLY A 290 -2.55 11.55 -6.73
CA GLY A 290 -1.80 12.77 -6.45
C GLY A 290 -2.59 13.99 -6.89
N GLY A 291 -2.22 15.16 -6.41
CA GLY A 291 -2.90 16.39 -6.75
C GLY A 291 -1.97 17.59 -6.71
N HIS A 292 -2.22 18.54 -7.60
CA HIS A 292 -1.52 19.82 -7.68
C HIS A 292 -2.47 20.98 -7.42
N ARG A 293 -1.88 22.11 -7.02
CA ARG A 293 -2.58 23.41 -6.92
C ARG A 293 -2.33 24.25 -8.13
N PHE A 294 -3.32 25.02 -8.54
CA PHE A 294 -3.28 25.96 -9.67
C PHE A 294 -3.85 27.33 -9.31
#